data_8753c7e844b5d1020e284fff38bf3b4a
#
_entry.id   8753c7e844b5d1020e284fff38bf3b4a
#
_cell.length_a   1.000
_cell.length_b   1.000
_cell.length_c   1.000
_cell.angle_alpha   90.00
_cell.angle_beta   90.00
_cell.angle_gamma   90.00
#
_symmetry.space_group_name_H-M   'P 1'
#
loop_
_entity.id
_entity.type
_entity.pdbx_description
1 polymer ?
#
loop_
_entity_poly.entity_id
_entity_poly.type
_entity_poly.pdbx_seq_one_letter_code
_entity_poly.pdbx_strand_id
1 'polypeptide(L)'
;KTEWDGLPMGVMTGAFDAIIAGMSPTEERKATIDFTDAYYNVQPVVVVRKDGPYANAKTLADLSGASITGQLNTFHYGLIDQIPGVNKAMAMETFPAMIVALKAGAVDGYIAEGPGAMADTMANPELTYLSFDEGEGFTVAEGETSIAVGLAKGSPLMDSINEILAGISDDERKQIMEDTIAR
;
A
#
# COMPACT_ATOMS: atom_id res chain seq x y z
N LYS A 1 -9.79 16.77 4.53
CA LYS A 1 -8.83 16.02 3.72
C LYS A 1 -7.45 16.37 4.24
N THR A 2 -6.62 15.38 4.54
CA THR A 2 -5.27 15.56 5.06
C THR A 2 -4.32 14.82 4.13
N GLU A 3 -3.14 15.39 3.88
CA GLU A 3 -2.08 14.74 3.14
C GLU A 3 -1.47 13.61 3.99
N TRP A 4 -0.97 12.57 3.33
CA TRP A 4 -0.46 11.36 3.96
C TRP A 4 0.58 11.63 5.05
N ASP A 5 1.56 12.47 4.75
CA ASP A 5 2.66 12.81 5.67
C ASP A 5 2.20 13.58 6.92
N GLY A 6 1.03 14.21 6.87
CA GLY A 6 0.44 14.91 8.00
C GLY A 6 -0.28 14.02 9.02
N LEU A 7 -0.55 12.75 8.68
CA LEU A 7 -1.34 11.86 9.53
C LEU A 7 -0.67 11.55 10.87
N PRO A 8 0.60 11.15 10.95
CA PRO A 8 1.27 10.90 12.24
C PRO A 8 1.29 12.14 13.14
N MET A 9 1.61 13.31 12.57
CA MET A 9 1.62 14.55 13.32
C MET A 9 0.21 14.90 13.87
N GLY A 10 -0.84 14.57 13.10
CA GLY A 10 -2.23 14.81 13.52
C GLY A 10 -2.60 14.07 14.80
N VAL A 11 -2.23 12.79 14.95
CA VAL A 11 -2.47 12.04 16.20
C VAL A 11 -1.53 12.49 17.33
N MET A 12 -0.28 12.80 17.02
CA MET A 12 0.68 13.30 18.02
C MET A 12 0.23 14.61 18.68
N THR A 13 -0.42 15.48 17.92
CA THR A 13 -0.90 16.79 18.39
C THR A 13 -2.33 16.76 18.93
N GLY A 14 -3.03 15.62 18.85
CA GLY A 14 -4.44 15.48 19.24
C GLY A 14 -5.43 16.13 18.27
N ALA A 15 -4.99 16.45 17.05
CA ALA A 15 -5.90 16.89 15.97
C ALA A 15 -6.76 15.73 15.45
N PHE A 16 -6.26 14.51 15.60
CA PHE A 16 -6.96 13.26 15.31
C PHE A 16 -6.82 12.31 16.51
N ASP A 17 -7.86 11.52 16.79
CA ASP A 17 -7.83 10.50 17.84
C ASP A 17 -7.14 9.22 17.35
N ALA A 18 -7.26 8.90 16.06
CA ALA A 18 -6.71 7.69 15.44
C ALA A 18 -6.47 7.89 13.94
N ILE A 19 -5.62 7.01 13.36
CA ILE A 19 -5.40 6.87 11.91
C ILE A 19 -5.91 5.50 11.49
N ILE A 20 -6.96 5.46 10.65
CA ILE A 20 -7.50 4.23 10.04
C ILE A 20 -7.45 4.46 8.53
N ALA A 21 -6.28 4.23 7.92
CA ALA A 21 -6.01 4.68 6.56
C ALA A 21 -5.08 3.74 5.77
N GLY A 22 -5.05 2.44 6.10
CA GLY A 22 -4.15 1.51 5.45
C GLY A 22 -2.68 1.73 5.84
N MET A 23 -2.40 2.19 7.06
CA MET A 23 -1.04 2.53 7.47
C MET A 23 -0.32 1.32 8.05
N SER A 24 0.86 0.99 7.48
CA SER A 24 1.73 -0.05 8.00
C SER A 24 2.52 0.43 9.22
N PRO A 25 2.67 -0.42 10.27
CA PRO A 25 3.40 -0.11 11.48
C PRO A 25 4.92 -0.29 11.31
N THR A 26 5.54 0.50 10.42
CA THR A 26 7.00 0.47 10.22
C THR A 26 7.73 0.92 11.48
N GLU A 27 8.99 0.47 11.66
CA GLU A 27 9.80 0.84 12.83
C GLU A 27 10.00 2.37 12.94
N GLU A 28 10.14 3.05 11.81
CA GLU A 28 10.21 4.52 11.79
C GLU A 28 8.94 5.16 12.39
N ARG A 29 7.76 4.68 11.98
CA ARG A 29 6.47 5.19 12.48
C ARG A 29 6.25 4.83 13.94
N LYS A 30 6.62 3.60 14.34
CA LYS A 30 6.56 3.15 15.73
C LYS A 30 7.43 3.99 16.68
N ALA A 31 8.46 4.67 16.18
CA ALA A 31 9.22 5.61 17.00
C ALA A 31 8.39 6.80 17.48
N THR A 32 7.39 7.23 16.72
CA THR A 32 6.62 8.46 16.95
C THR A 32 5.18 8.25 17.39
N ILE A 33 4.51 7.17 16.93
CA ILE A 33 3.13 6.82 17.26
C ILE A 33 3.05 5.35 17.67
N ASP A 34 1.96 4.95 18.32
CA ASP A 34 1.66 3.56 18.65
C ASP A 34 0.72 2.97 17.62
N PHE A 35 0.73 1.63 17.49
CA PHE A 35 -0.13 0.89 16.60
C PHE A 35 -0.84 -0.23 17.34
N THR A 36 -2.11 -0.46 16.98
CA THR A 36 -2.87 -1.63 17.41
C THR A 36 -2.30 -2.92 16.82
N ASP A 37 -2.88 -4.06 17.19
CA ASP A 37 -2.75 -5.28 16.42
C ASP A 37 -3.19 -5.05 14.97
N ALA A 38 -2.58 -5.80 14.04
CA ALA A 38 -2.92 -5.66 12.62
C ALA A 38 -4.37 -6.08 12.37
N TYR A 39 -5.11 -5.26 11.63
CA TYR A 39 -6.47 -5.61 11.22
C TYR A 39 -6.54 -6.17 9.79
N TYR A 40 -5.49 -6.01 8.99
CA TYR A 40 -5.40 -6.57 7.65
C TYR A 40 -3.93 -6.80 7.25
N ASN A 41 -3.70 -7.75 6.33
CA ASN A 41 -2.40 -7.96 5.73
C ASN A 41 -2.51 -7.82 4.20
N VAL A 42 -1.55 -7.14 3.61
CA VAL A 42 -1.50 -6.87 2.17
C VAL A 42 -0.18 -7.34 1.57
N GLN A 43 -0.20 -7.60 0.26
CA GLN A 43 1.03 -7.87 -0.47
C GLN A 43 1.25 -6.73 -1.47
N PRO A 44 2.49 -6.29 -1.67
CA PRO A 44 2.83 -5.34 -2.71
C PRO A 44 2.60 -5.96 -4.10
N VAL A 45 2.01 -5.17 -4.97
CA VAL A 45 1.73 -5.53 -6.37
C VAL A 45 2.21 -4.40 -7.28
N VAL A 46 2.31 -4.67 -8.58
CA VAL A 46 2.65 -3.64 -9.57
C VAL A 46 1.46 -3.40 -10.48
N VAL A 47 0.95 -2.18 -10.51
CA VAL A 47 -0.11 -1.78 -11.45
C VAL A 47 0.54 -1.34 -12.75
N VAL A 48 0.04 -1.90 -13.87
CA VAL A 48 0.54 -1.66 -15.22
C VAL A 48 -0.61 -1.47 -16.21
N ARG A 49 -0.33 -0.99 -17.43
CA ARG A 49 -1.33 -0.97 -18.51
C ARG A 49 -1.57 -2.39 -19.04
N LYS A 50 -2.83 -2.75 -19.32
CA LYS A 50 -3.21 -4.07 -19.88
C LYS A 50 -2.60 -4.33 -21.27
N ASP A 51 -2.44 -3.28 -22.05
CA ASP A 51 -1.87 -3.32 -23.41
C ASP A 51 -0.36 -2.99 -23.42
N GLY A 52 0.23 -2.80 -22.24
CA GLY A 52 1.63 -2.46 -22.08
C GLY A 52 2.56 -3.70 -22.19
N PRO A 53 3.87 -3.45 -22.39
CA PRO A 53 4.85 -4.53 -22.57
C PRO A 53 5.01 -5.42 -21.33
N TYR A 54 4.61 -4.95 -20.17
CA TYR A 54 4.79 -5.64 -18.89
C TYR A 54 3.50 -6.31 -18.36
N ALA A 55 2.39 -6.29 -19.11
CA ALA A 55 1.09 -6.79 -18.66
C ALA A 55 1.06 -8.27 -18.24
N ASN A 56 2.01 -9.06 -18.72
CA ASN A 56 2.10 -10.49 -18.46
C ASN A 56 3.33 -10.91 -17.63
N ALA A 57 4.00 -9.96 -16.99
CA ALA A 57 5.14 -10.24 -16.11
C ALA A 57 4.71 -11.19 -14.96
N LYS A 58 5.56 -12.18 -14.66
CA LYS A 58 5.33 -13.18 -13.62
C LYS A 58 6.34 -13.09 -12.49
N THR A 59 7.46 -12.47 -12.75
CA THR A 59 8.55 -12.27 -11.79
C THR A 59 8.99 -10.80 -11.80
N LEU A 60 9.70 -10.38 -10.75
CA LEU A 60 10.31 -9.05 -10.74
C LEU A 60 11.32 -8.85 -11.88
N ALA A 61 12.00 -9.92 -12.31
CA ALA A 61 12.96 -9.87 -13.42
C ALA A 61 12.30 -9.53 -14.76
N ASP A 62 11.05 -9.91 -14.96
CA ASP A 62 10.28 -9.60 -16.19
C ASP A 62 9.99 -8.11 -16.32
N LEU A 63 10.13 -7.33 -15.23
CA LEU A 63 9.99 -5.87 -15.21
C LEU A 63 11.31 -5.14 -15.51
N SER A 64 12.36 -5.85 -15.92
CA SER A 64 13.64 -5.23 -16.28
C SER A 64 13.46 -4.19 -17.37
N GLY A 65 14.04 -3.01 -17.19
CA GLY A 65 13.91 -1.87 -18.09
C GLY A 65 12.61 -1.05 -17.94
N ALA A 66 11.63 -1.52 -17.18
CA ALA A 66 10.40 -0.78 -16.90
C ALA A 66 10.68 0.51 -16.13
N SER A 67 9.95 1.57 -16.45
CA SER A 67 9.93 2.80 -15.65
C SER A 67 8.88 2.69 -14.56
N ILE A 68 9.30 2.47 -13.31
CA ILE A 68 8.40 2.21 -12.17
C ILE A 68 8.48 3.35 -11.16
N THR A 69 7.33 3.80 -10.65
CA THR A 69 7.20 4.78 -9.57
C THR A 69 6.50 4.17 -8.34
N GLY A 70 6.42 4.92 -7.27
CA GLY A 70 5.71 4.60 -6.04
C GLY A 70 5.36 5.86 -5.28
N GLN A 71 4.54 5.71 -4.24
CA GLN A 71 4.13 6.86 -3.45
C GLN A 71 5.28 7.36 -2.58
N LEU A 72 5.46 8.69 -2.56
CA LEU A 72 6.45 9.38 -1.75
C LEU A 72 6.26 9.05 -0.25
N ASN A 73 7.36 8.89 0.47
CA ASN A 73 7.40 8.60 1.91
C ASN A 73 6.67 7.30 2.31
N THR A 74 6.66 6.32 1.40
CA THR A 74 6.19 4.96 1.69
C THR A 74 7.28 3.94 1.40
N PHE A 75 7.20 2.77 2.05
CA PHE A 75 8.13 1.66 1.77
C PHE A 75 8.00 1.15 0.33
N HIS A 76 6.84 1.31 -0.30
CA HIS A 76 6.60 0.92 -1.71
C HIS A 76 7.64 1.51 -2.67
N TYR A 77 8.02 2.78 -2.45
CA TYR A 77 9.04 3.40 -3.29
C TYR A 77 10.41 2.75 -3.13
N GLY A 78 10.73 2.24 -1.93
CA GLY A 78 11.95 1.47 -1.66
C GLY A 78 11.96 0.09 -2.32
N LEU A 79 10.80 -0.56 -2.46
CA LEU A 79 10.69 -1.87 -3.09
C LEU A 79 11.09 -1.87 -4.57
N ILE A 80 11.03 -0.72 -5.25
CA ILE A 80 11.43 -0.59 -6.66
C ILE A 80 12.87 -1.08 -6.88
N ASP A 81 13.76 -0.87 -5.91
CA ASP A 81 15.17 -1.25 -6.00
C ASP A 81 15.38 -2.78 -6.06
N GLN A 82 14.35 -3.57 -5.76
CA GLN A 82 14.40 -5.03 -5.90
C GLN A 82 14.15 -5.52 -7.33
N ILE A 83 13.67 -4.66 -8.23
CA ILE A 83 13.41 -5.01 -9.62
C ILE A 83 14.73 -4.90 -10.42
N PRO A 84 15.27 -6.00 -10.97
CA PRO A 84 16.53 -5.97 -11.69
C PRO A 84 16.48 -5.07 -12.93
N GLY A 85 17.40 -4.13 -13.05
CA GLY A 85 17.51 -3.27 -14.24
C GLY A 85 16.35 -2.28 -14.45
N VAL A 86 15.57 -2.01 -13.41
CA VAL A 86 14.46 -1.06 -13.43
C VAL A 86 14.95 0.39 -13.67
N ASN A 87 14.13 1.19 -14.34
CA ASN A 87 14.26 2.64 -14.37
C ASN A 87 13.40 3.23 -13.24
N LYS A 88 14.00 3.49 -12.09
CA LYS A 88 13.27 4.06 -10.94
C LYS A 88 12.88 5.51 -11.25
N ALA A 89 11.59 5.73 -11.52
CA ALA A 89 11.04 7.06 -11.74
C ALA A 89 10.91 7.83 -10.41
N MET A 90 10.76 9.15 -10.48
CA MET A 90 10.54 9.98 -9.28
C MET A 90 9.27 9.54 -8.54
N ALA A 91 9.35 9.52 -7.21
CA ALA A 91 8.18 9.27 -6.36
C ALA A 91 7.10 10.33 -6.58
N MET A 92 5.84 9.93 -6.46
CA MET A 92 4.68 10.82 -6.60
C MET A 92 3.92 10.90 -5.27
N GLU A 93 3.27 12.02 -5.01
CA GLU A 93 2.59 12.27 -3.74
C GLU A 93 1.30 11.45 -3.59
N THR A 94 0.60 11.15 -4.70
CA THR A 94 -0.74 10.56 -4.65
C THR A 94 -0.94 9.47 -5.69
N PHE A 95 -1.80 8.48 -5.39
CA PHE A 95 -2.22 7.45 -6.34
C PHE A 95 -2.86 8.03 -7.59
N PRO A 96 -3.79 9.03 -7.53
CA PRO A 96 -4.30 9.66 -8.74
C PRO A 96 -3.24 10.22 -9.67
N ALA A 97 -2.15 10.80 -9.14
CA ALA A 97 -1.04 11.27 -9.97
C ALA A 97 -0.31 10.12 -10.66
N MET A 98 -0.08 8.99 -9.95
CA MET A 98 0.53 7.79 -10.52
C MET A 98 -0.35 7.16 -11.61
N ILE A 99 -1.66 7.09 -11.40
CA ILE A 99 -2.64 6.59 -12.39
C ILE A 99 -2.59 7.43 -13.65
N VAL A 100 -2.60 8.76 -13.52
CA VAL A 100 -2.50 9.68 -14.69
C VAL A 100 -1.17 9.48 -15.43
N ALA A 101 -0.05 9.39 -14.73
CA ALA A 101 1.27 9.17 -15.32
C ALA A 101 1.34 7.82 -16.06
N LEU A 102 0.79 6.75 -15.47
CA LEU A 102 0.73 5.42 -16.08
C LEU A 102 -0.13 5.40 -17.35
N LYS A 103 -1.31 6.00 -17.31
CA LYS A 103 -2.22 6.13 -18.47
C LYS A 103 -1.60 6.95 -19.59
N ALA A 104 -0.86 8.00 -19.27
CA ALA A 104 -0.14 8.84 -20.22
C ALA A 104 1.14 8.18 -20.78
N GLY A 105 1.56 7.03 -20.24
CA GLY A 105 2.81 6.37 -20.65
C GLY A 105 4.08 7.06 -20.15
N ALA A 106 3.97 7.96 -19.16
CA ALA A 106 5.13 8.60 -18.53
C ALA A 106 5.88 7.62 -17.60
N VAL A 107 5.19 6.62 -17.09
CA VAL A 107 5.75 5.46 -16.40
C VAL A 107 5.11 4.18 -16.96
N ASP A 108 5.74 3.04 -16.70
CA ASP A 108 5.23 1.71 -17.12
C ASP A 108 4.43 1.03 -16.01
N GLY A 109 4.65 1.42 -14.76
CA GLY A 109 3.92 0.91 -13.61
C GLY A 109 4.16 1.70 -12.34
N TYR A 110 3.38 1.36 -11.32
CA TYR A 110 3.59 1.84 -9.95
C TYR A 110 3.34 0.71 -8.94
N ILE A 111 4.03 0.76 -7.80
CA ILE A 111 3.83 -0.18 -6.71
C ILE A 111 2.67 0.27 -5.84
N ALA A 112 1.77 -0.65 -5.53
CA ALA A 112 0.60 -0.46 -4.68
C ALA A 112 0.38 -1.70 -3.79
N GLU A 113 -0.59 -1.61 -2.90
CA GLU A 113 -1.13 -2.75 -2.16
C GLU A 113 -2.27 -3.40 -2.93
N GLY A 114 -2.43 -4.73 -2.78
CA GLY A 114 -3.44 -5.50 -3.51
C GLY A 114 -4.84 -4.89 -3.52
N PRO A 115 -5.46 -4.55 -2.36
CA PRO A 115 -6.79 -3.95 -2.32
C PRO A 115 -6.88 -2.60 -3.05
N GLY A 116 -5.87 -1.74 -2.89
CA GLY A 116 -5.79 -0.46 -3.61
C GLY A 116 -5.67 -0.65 -5.11
N ALA A 117 -4.80 -1.56 -5.56
CA ALA A 117 -4.63 -1.90 -6.97
C ALA A 117 -5.92 -2.49 -7.59
N MET A 118 -6.66 -3.31 -6.83
CA MET A 118 -7.95 -3.84 -7.26
C MET A 118 -8.95 -2.70 -7.48
N ALA A 119 -9.07 -1.77 -6.54
CA ALA A 119 -9.95 -0.61 -6.68
C ALA A 119 -9.55 0.27 -7.87
N ASP A 120 -8.24 0.56 -8.03
CA ASP A 120 -7.71 1.34 -9.13
C ASP A 120 -8.02 0.72 -10.51
N THR A 121 -7.85 -0.60 -10.64
CA THR A 121 -8.08 -1.32 -11.90
C THR A 121 -9.57 -1.52 -12.20
N MET A 122 -10.43 -1.58 -11.19
CA MET A 122 -11.88 -1.55 -11.39
C MET A 122 -12.35 -0.17 -11.91
N ALA A 123 -11.80 0.91 -11.37
CA ALA A 123 -12.11 2.26 -11.82
C ALA A 123 -11.46 2.64 -13.17
N ASN A 124 -10.39 1.94 -13.56
CA ASN A 124 -9.62 2.18 -14.78
C ASN A 124 -9.44 0.85 -15.55
N PRO A 125 -10.42 0.44 -16.40
CA PRO A 125 -10.41 -0.87 -17.07
C PRO A 125 -9.22 -1.15 -17.99
N GLU A 126 -8.49 -0.12 -18.41
CA GLU A 126 -7.25 -0.20 -19.20
C GLU A 126 -6.02 -0.60 -18.38
N LEU A 127 -6.15 -0.61 -17.05
CA LEU A 127 -5.10 -1.03 -16.12
C LEU A 127 -5.33 -2.47 -15.63
N THR A 128 -4.25 -3.11 -15.21
CA THR A 128 -4.24 -4.38 -14.49
C THR A 128 -3.17 -4.33 -13.42
N TYR A 129 -3.19 -5.27 -12.50
CA TYR A 129 -2.09 -5.42 -11.54
C TYR A 129 -1.48 -6.80 -11.63
N LEU A 130 -0.20 -6.87 -11.30
CA LEU A 130 0.62 -8.07 -11.26
C LEU A 130 0.80 -8.46 -9.80
N SER A 131 0.30 -9.62 -9.43
CA SER A 131 0.65 -10.32 -8.20
C SER A 131 1.69 -11.40 -8.54
N PHE A 132 2.60 -11.66 -7.62
CA PHE A 132 3.70 -12.59 -7.82
C PHE A 132 3.51 -13.81 -6.92
N ASP A 133 3.93 -14.96 -7.40
CA ASP A 133 3.98 -16.18 -6.60
C ASP A 133 5.04 -16.06 -5.49
N GLU A 134 4.97 -16.94 -4.50
CA GLU A 134 5.92 -16.96 -3.39
C GLU A 134 7.37 -17.12 -3.91
N GLY A 135 8.23 -16.20 -3.51
CA GLY A 135 9.64 -16.16 -3.93
C GLY A 135 9.91 -15.40 -5.24
N GLU A 136 8.89 -15.08 -6.03
CA GLU A 136 9.03 -14.36 -7.31
C GLU A 136 8.71 -12.86 -7.20
N GLY A 137 8.15 -12.44 -6.06
CA GLY A 137 7.75 -11.07 -5.76
C GLY A 137 8.69 -10.32 -4.82
N PHE A 138 8.17 -9.24 -4.27
CA PHE A 138 8.91 -8.39 -3.37
C PHE A 138 9.20 -9.07 -2.02
N THR A 139 10.41 -8.90 -1.52
CA THR A 139 10.74 -9.17 -0.13
C THR A 139 10.43 -7.92 0.70
N VAL A 140 9.60 -8.08 1.72
CA VAL A 140 9.17 -6.99 2.60
C VAL A 140 9.64 -7.25 4.03
N ALA A 141 9.94 -6.18 4.77
CA ALA A 141 10.28 -6.30 6.17
C ALA A 141 9.07 -6.69 7.02
N GLU A 142 9.32 -7.27 8.18
CA GLU A 142 8.27 -7.60 9.14
C GLU A 142 7.46 -6.34 9.51
N GLY A 143 6.15 -6.44 9.45
CA GLY A 143 5.22 -5.35 9.72
C GLY A 143 4.89 -4.45 8.53
N GLU A 144 5.67 -4.45 7.45
CA GLU A 144 5.38 -3.61 6.27
C GLU A 144 4.14 -4.08 5.50
N THR A 145 3.85 -5.39 5.54
CA THR A 145 2.63 -5.96 4.94
C THR A 145 1.41 -5.90 5.85
N SER A 146 1.58 -5.53 7.09
CA SER A 146 0.51 -5.39 8.06
C SER A 146 -0.11 -4.00 8.01
N ILE A 147 -1.41 -3.92 8.24
CA ILE A 147 -2.13 -2.66 8.35
C ILE A 147 -2.73 -2.59 9.75
N ALA A 148 -2.49 -1.50 10.45
CA ALA A 148 -2.92 -1.30 11.83
C ALA A 148 -3.49 0.11 12.05
N VAL A 149 -4.21 0.30 13.15
CA VAL A 149 -4.70 1.62 13.56
C VAL A 149 -3.55 2.37 14.25
N GLY A 150 -3.20 3.54 13.73
CA GLY A 150 -2.21 4.42 14.36
C GLY A 150 -2.83 5.30 15.44
N LEU A 151 -2.17 5.43 16.58
CA LEU A 151 -2.63 6.15 17.77
C LEU A 151 -1.49 7.02 18.32
N ALA A 152 -1.82 8.07 19.06
CA ALA A 152 -0.83 8.78 19.86
C ALA A 152 -0.15 7.82 20.85
N LYS A 153 1.11 8.08 21.18
CA LYS A 153 1.87 7.32 22.19
C LYS A 153 1.10 7.25 23.51
N GLY A 154 0.90 6.01 24.02
CA GLY A 154 0.19 5.76 25.29
C GLY A 154 -1.30 6.07 25.22
N SER A 155 -1.92 6.06 24.06
CA SER A 155 -3.35 6.32 23.90
C SER A 155 -4.20 5.34 24.72
N PRO A 156 -5.20 5.82 25.50
CA PRO A 156 -6.11 4.96 26.24
C PRO A 156 -7.04 4.13 25.35
N LEU A 157 -7.08 4.40 24.05
CA LEU A 157 -7.91 3.67 23.09
C LEU A 157 -7.30 2.32 22.66
N MET A 158 -6.01 2.09 22.91
CA MET A 158 -5.26 0.93 22.43
C MET A 158 -5.96 -0.40 22.79
N ASP A 159 -6.17 -0.64 24.07
CA ASP A 159 -6.72 -1.92 24.56
C ASP A 159 -8.13 -2.15 24.04
N SER A 160 -8.98 -1.11 24.06
CA SER A 160 -10.36 -1.22 23.60
C SER A 160 -10.46 -1.51 22.10
N ILE A 161 -9.59 -0.90 21.30
CA ILE A 161 -9.57 -1.15 19.85
C ILE A 161 -9.06 -2.58 19.59
N ASN A 162 -8.00 -3.02 20.26
CA ASN A 162 -7.47 -4.39 20.12
C ASN A 162 -8.52 -5.44 20.53
N GLU A 163 -9.27 -5.22 21.59
CA GLU A 163 -10.38 -6.11 22.01
C GLU A 163 -11.45 -6.22 20.91
N ILE A 164 -11.84 -5.11 20.31
CA ILE A 164 -12.80 -5.11 19.19
C ILE A 164 -12.22 -5.84 17.97
N LEU A 165 -10.97 -5.55 17.60
CA LEU A 165 -10.31 -6.20 16.47
C LEU A 165 -10.17 -7.70 16.65
N ALA A 166 -9.88 -8.18 17.86
CA ALA A 166 -9.82 -9.61 18.16
C ALA A 166 -11.17 -10.33 17.99
N GLY A 167 -12.28 -9.60 18.07
CA GLY A 167 -13.63 -10.13 17.83
C GLY A 167 -14.00 -10.31 16.35
N ILE A 168 -13.18 -9.81 15.40
CA ILE A 168 -13.44 -9.89 13.96
C ILE A 168 -12.51 -10.95 13.36
N SER A 169 -13.08 -12.02 12.82
CA SER A 169 -12.31 -13.10 12.19
C SER A 169 -11.64 -12.68 10.88
N ASP A 170 -10.59 -13.40 10.47
CA ASP A 170 -9.88 -13.12 9.19
C ASP A 170 -10.81 -13.29 7.98
N ASP A 171 -11.71 -14.27 8.00
CA ASP A 171 -12.69 -14.48 6.93
C ASP A 171 -13.67 -13.29 6.85
N GLU A 172 -14.12 -12.77 7.99
CA GLU A 172 -14.99 -11.61 8.05
C GLU A 172 -14.29 -10.34 7.55
N ARG A 173 -13.03 -10.12 7.94
CA ARG A 173 -12.21 -9.01 7.42
C ARG A 173 -12.05 -9.07 5.91
N LYS A 174 -11.79 -10.27 5.38
CA LYS A 174 -11.68 -10.51 3.95
C LYS A 174 -12.99 -10.20 3.23
N GLN A 175 -14.12 -10.68 3.77
CA GLN A 175 -15.44 -10.41 3.19
C GLN A 175 -15.78 -8.92 3.20
N ILE A 176 -15.49 -8.20 4.30
CA ILE A 176 -15.68 -6.73 4.38
C ILE A 176 -14.86 -6.02 3.31
N MET A 177 -13.61 -6.44 3.08
CA MET A 177 -12.75 -5.86 2.05
C MET A 177 -13.34 -6.09 0.66
N GLU A 178 -13.69 -7.34 0.33
CA GLU A 178 -14.29 -7.69 -0.97
C GLU A 178 -15.58 -6.91 -1.24
N ASP A 179 -16.48 -6.84 -0.27
CA ASP A 179 -17.74 -6.11 -0.37
C ASP A 179 -17.53 -4.59 -0.54
N THR A 180 -16.47 -4.05 0.07
CA THR A 180 -16.15 -2.62 -0.02
C THR A 180 -15.59 -2.25 -1.38
N ILE A 181 -14.72 -3.09 -1.94
CA ILE A 181 -14.12 -2.88 -3.26
C ILE A 181 -15.18 -3.04 -4.37
N ALA A 182 -16.16 -3.94 -4.19
CA ALA A 182 -17.21 -4.20 -5.19
C ALA A 182 -18.29 -3.10 -5.28
N ARG A 183 -18.27 -2.07 -4.42
CA ARG A 183 -19.22 -0.93 -4.40
C ARG A 183 -18.78 0.22 -5.27
#